data_7b5416e9245eef94846823abb3297ab3
#
_entry.id   7b5416e9245eef94846823abb3297ab3
#
_cell.length_a   1.000
_cell.length_b   1.000
_cell.length_c   1.000
_cell.angle_alpha   90.00
_cell.angle_beta   90.00
_cell.angle_gamma   90.00
#
_symmetry.space_group_name_H-M   'P 1'
#
loop_
_entity.id
_entity.type
_entity.pdbx_description
1 polymer ?
#
loop_
_entity_poly.entity_id
_entity_poly.type
_entity_poly.pdbx_seq_one_letter_code
_entity_poly.pdbx_strand_id
1 'polypeptide(L)'
;MLVALLGLITAGTTSAADHSASGPPPIEPYCQWQQTDYMINEPLCGMKGDATRGRAIATDGSRGNCVACHNMPLTDVEGYGTIGPSLAGIGARYPEGYIRLRVVDAKSVNPLSIMPGYYRDPNKIHRPAKMLEGRTFLTAQQVEDVIAFLMTMK
;
A
#
# COMPACT_ATOMS: atom_id res chain seq x y z
N MET A 1 45.51 39.95 -14.05
CA MET A 1 44.34 39.42 -14.75
C MET A 1 43.83 38.26 -13.94
N LEU A 2 42.74 38.47 -13.21
CA LEU A 2 42.11 37.47 -12.35
C LEU A 2 40.84 36.97 -13.09
N VAL A 3 40.80 35.71 -13.51
CA VAL A 3 39.65 35.10 -14.17
C VAL A 3 38.83 34.38 -13.09
N ALA A 4 37.66 34.95 -12.76
CA ALA A 4 36.72 34.32 -11.86
C ALA A 4 35.85 33.31 -12.64
N LEU A 5 35.97 32.00 -12.32
CA LEU A 5 35.07 30.97 -12.80
C LEU A 5 33.79 30.99 -11.94
N LEU A 6 32.68 31.43 -12.54
CA LEU A 6 31.35 31.26 -11.97
C LEU A 6 30.88 29.80 -12.23
N GLY A 7 30.85 29.00 -11.19
CA GLY A 7 30.21 27.67 -11.22
C GLY A 7 28.70 27.78 -11.17
N LEU A 8 28.01 27.32 -12.23
CA LEU A 8 26.56 27.22 -12.30
C LEU A 8 26.14 26.00 -11.49
N ILE A 9 25.51 26.18 -10.32
CA ILE A 9 24.89 25.13 -9.55
C ILE A 9 23.47 24.93 -10.11
N THR A 10 23.27 23.90 -10.89
CA THR A 10 21.90 23.47 -11.29
C THR A 10 21.26 22.76 -10.13
N ALA A 11 20.31 23.40 -9.46
CA ALA A 11 19.45 22.79 -8.48
C ALA A 11 18.48 21.85 -9.21
N GLY A 12 18.73 20.53 -9.11
CA GLY A 12 17.80 19.51 -9.56
C GLY A 12 16.54 19.55 -8.69
N THR A 13 15.43 20.00 -9.24
CA THR A 13 14.12 19.90 -8.60
C THR A 13 13.68 18.43 -8.63
N THR A 14 13.83 17.72 -7.52
CA THR A 14 13.14 16.44 -7.32
C THR A 14 11.65 16.73 -7.19
N SER A 15 10.90 16.45 -8.25
CA SER A 15 9.44 16.47 -8.20
C SER A 15 8.97 15.41 -7.22
N ALA A 16 8.52 15.82 -6.04
CA ALA A 16 7.76 14.96 -5.15
C ALA A 16 6.46 14.64 -5.88
N ALA A 17 6.24 13.37 -6.21
CA ALA A 17 4.99 12.93 -6.82
C ALA A 17 3.83 13.28 -5.87
N ASP A 18 2.93 14.12 -6.34
CA ASP A 18 1.72 14.52 -5.62
C ASP A 18 0.83 13.28 -5.42
N HIS A 19 0.74 12.80 -4.19
CA HIS A 19 -0.04 11.62 -3.81
C HIS A 19 -1.46 11.97 -3.35
N SER A 20 -1.90 13.21 -3.57
CA SER A 20 -3.22 13.70 -3.11
C SER A 20 -4.36 13.49 -4.11
N ALA A 21 -4.15 12.80 -5.22
CA ALA A 21 -5.19 12.58 -6.22
C ALA A 21 -6.28 11.63 -5.70
N SER A 22 -7.44 12.19 -5.39
CA SER A 22 -8.69 11.45 -5.18
C SER A 22 -9.19 10.92 -6.53
N GLY A 23 -8.92 9.66 -6.83
CA GLY A 23 -9.33 9.01 -8.08
C GLY A 23 -8.91 7.55 -8.11
N PRO A 24 -9.36 6.78 -9.11
CA PRO A 24 -8.91 5.41 -9.25
C PRO A 24 -7.39 5.38 -9.46
N PRO A 25 -6.70 4.34 -8.96
CA PRO A 25 -5.26 4.22 -9.14
C PRO A 25 -4.90 4.24 -10.63
N PRO A 26 -3.70 4.72 -11.01
CA PRO A 26 -3.26 4.69 -12.40
C PRO A 26 -3.22 3.25 -12.92
N ILE A 27 -3.38 3.08 -14.23
CA ILE A 27 -3.10 1.78 -14.88
C ILE A 27 -1.59 1.64 -14.94
N GLU A 28 -1.06 0.65 -14.23
CA GLU A 28 0.36 0.32 -14.24
C GLU A 28 0.56 -1.16 -14.63
N PRO A 29 1.73 -1.54 -15.14
CA PRO A 29 2.03 -2.94 -15.39
C PRO A 29 1.91 -3.75 -14.09
N TYR A 30 1.14 -4.84 -14.13
CA TYR A 30 0.99 -5.71 -12.98
C TYR A 30 2.26 -6.53 -12.75
N CYS A 31 2.84 -6.44 -11.57
CA CYS A 31 3.96 -7.29 -11.17
C CYS A 31 3.44 -8.58 -10.55
N GLN A 32 3.79 -9.68 -11.16
CA GLN A 32 3.46 -10.99 -10.59
C GLN A 32 4.21 -11.20 -9.28
N TRP A 33 3.55 -11.83 -8.34
CA TRP A 33 4.10 -12.20 -7.05
C TRP A 33 3.93 -13.70 -6.81
N GLN A 34 4.75 -14.24 -5.93
CA GLN A 34 4.70 -15.62 -5.51
C GLN A 34 4.61 -15.69 -3.99
N GLN A 35 3.87 -16.67 -3.51
CA GLN A 35 3.82 -16.95 -2.07
C GLN A 35 4.59 -18.23 -1.75
N THR A 36 5.29 -18.21 -0.62
CA THR A 36 5.93 -19.38 -0.01
C THR A 36 5.58 -19.35 1.48
N ASP A 37 5.08 -20.46 2.00
CA ASP A 37 4.71 -20.59 3.42
C ASP A 37 3.77 -19.46 3.91
N TYR A 38 2.75 -19.15 3.13
CA TYR A 38 1.79 -18.08 3.40
C TYR A 38 2.41 -16.69 3.51
N MET A 39 3.49 -16.42 2.80
CA MET A 39 4.18 -15.13 2.75
C MET A 39 4.51 -14.73 1.32
N ILE A 40 4.51 -13.42 1.06
CA ILE A 40 5.18 -12.81 -0.10
C ILE A 40 6.45 -12.15 0.46
N ASN A 41 7.60 -12.79 0.28
CA ASN A 41 8.86 -12.36 0.88
C ASN A 41 9.44 -11.13 0.17
N GLU A 42 9.31 -11.07 -1.14
CA GLU A 42 9.84 -9.98 -1.95
C GLU A 42 8.83 -8.83 -2.05
N PRO A 43 9.28 -7.57 -1.95
CA PRO A 43 8.42 -6.42 -2.20
C PRO A 43 7.87 -6.44 -3.64
N LEU A 44 6.62 -6.01 -3.80
CA LEU A 44 5.98 -5.92 -5.11
C LEU A 44 6.80 -4.99 -6.02
N CYS A 45 7.12 -5.44 -7.23
CA CYS A 45 7.94 -4.71 -8.19
C CYS A 45 9.30 -4.23 -7.64
N GLY A 46 9.80 -4.79 -6.56
CA GLY A 46 11.01 -4.31 -5.89
C GLY A 46 10.86 -2.92 -5.23
N MET A 47 9.62 -2.46 -5.00
CA MET A 47 9.34 -1.12 -4.47
C MET A 47 9.71 -1.03 -2.99
N LYS A 48 10.26 0.13 -2.58
CA LYS A 48 10.51 0.44 -1.18
C LYS A 48 9.32 1.20 -0.60
N GLY A 49 8.73 0.68 0.48
CA GLY A 49 7.61 1.31 1.18
C GLY A 49 8.02 2.53 2.00
N ASP A 50 7.09 3.46 2.15
CA ASP A 50 7.17 4.63 3.02
C ASP A 50 6.01 4.65 4.00
N ALA A 51 6.30 4.61 5.30
CA ALA A 51 5.29 4.50 6.35
C ALA A 51 4.37 5.73 6.42
N THR A 52 4.85 6.92 6.10
CA THR A 52 4.05 8.16 6.13
C THR A 52 3.00 8.14 5.03
N ARG A 53 3.40 7.78 3.80
CA ARG A 53 2.46 7.60 2.69
C ARG A 53 1.50 6.44 2.97
N GLY A 54 2.00 5.35 3.54
CA GLY A 54 1.19 4.19 3.89
C GLY A 54 0.11 4.53 4.90
N ARG A 55 0.42 5.34 5.90
CA ARG A 55 -0.56 5.84 6.85
C ARG A 55 -1.66 6.65 6.15
N ALA A 56 -1.28 7.58 5.29
CA ALA A 56 -2.23 8.39 4.54
C ALA A 56 -3.16 7.53 3.66
N ILE A 57 -2.63 6.48 3.03
CA ILE A 57 -3.43 5.54 2.23
C ILE A 57 -4.36 4.71 3.11
N ALA A 58 -3.88 4.19 4.23
CA ALA A 58 -4.66 3.32 5.12
C ALA A 58 -5.83 4.05 5.79
N THR A 59 -5.72 5.37 6.01
CA THR A 59 -6.76 6.20 6.64
C THR A 59 -7.67 6.91 5.63
N ASP A 60 -7.35 6.89 4.34
CA ASP A 60 -8.13 7.56 3.30
C ASP A 60 -9.32 6.70 2.85
N GLY A 61 -10.52 7.20 3.07
CA GLY A 61 -11.79 6.53 2.71
C GLY A 61 -11.96 6.25 1.21
N SER A 62 -11.22 6.96 0.36
CA SER A 62 -11.27 6.79 -1.11
C SER A 62 -10.21 5.82 -1.64
N ARG A 63 -9.29 5.36 -0.80
CA ARG A 63 -8.17 4.50 -1.18
C ARG A 63 -8.13 3.20 -0.37
N GLY A 64 -7.15 3.05 0.54
CA GLY A 64 -7.00 1.84 1.34
C GLY A 64 -8.14 1.61 2.32
N ASN A 65 -8.59 2.68 2.97
CA ASN A 65 -9.71 2.70 3.92
C ASN A 65 -9.66 1.55 4.95
N CYS A 66 -8.48 1.22 5.44
CA CYS A 66 -8.28 0.11 6.37
C CYS A 66 -9.01 0.36 7.70
N VAL A 67 -9.12 1.65 8.08
CA VAL A 67 -9.79 2.09 9.31
C VAL A 67 -11.30 1.80 9.31
N ALA A 68 -11.92 1.66 8.14
CA ALA A 68 -13.34 1.28 8.05
C ALA A 68 -13.63 -0.11 8.64
N CYS A 69 -12.64 -0.99 8.66
CA CYS A 69 -12.79 -2.35 9.14
C CYS A 69 -11.93 -2.66 10.36
N HIS A 70 -10.80 -1.99 10.53
CA HIS A 70 -9.79 -2.31 11.54
C HIS A 70 -9.59 -1.19 12.56
N ASN A 71 -9.57 -1.54 13.82
CA ASN A 71 -9.08 -0.67 14.86
C ASN A 71 -7.55 -0.55 14.75
N MET A 72 -7.04 0.69 14.82
CA MET A 72 -5.61 1.03 14.80
C MET A 72 -5.25 1.95 15.97
N PRO A 73 -4.04 1.89 16.50
CA PRO A 73 -3.62 2.75 17.63
C PRO A 73 -3.25 4.16 17.12
N LEU A 74 -4.19 4.84 16.47
CA LEU A 74 -4.04 6.22 15.97
C LEU A 74 -4.97 7.14 16.75
N THR A 75 -4.41 8.18 17.37
CA THR A 75 -5.15 9.08 18.28
C THR A 75 -5.91 10.18 17.55
N ASP A 76 -5.59 10.41 16.30
CA ASP A 76 -6.13 11.48 15.44
C ASP A 76 -7.11 10.96 14.37
N VAL A 77 -7.48 9.69 14.46
CA VAL A 77 -8.52 9.08 13.62
C VAL A 77 -9.67 8.64 14.49
N GLU A 78 -10.85 9.12 14.17
CA GLU A 78 -12.09 8.74 14.86
C GLU A 78 -12.88 7.69 14.06
N GLY A 79 -13.62 6.85 14.77
CA GLY A 79 -14.58 5.95 14.14
C GLY A 79 -13.96 4.75 13.42
N TYR A 80 -13.28 3.89 14.16
CA TYR A 80 -12.78 2.62 13.64
C TYR A 80 -13.88 1.58 13.47
N GLY A 81 -13.77 0.80 12.38
CA GLY A 81 -14.56 -0.42 12.23
C GLY A 81 -14.06 -1.55 13.12
N THR A 82 -14.97 -2.49 13.39
CA THR A 82 -14.72 -3.69 14.21
C THR A 82 -14.91 -5.00 13.44
N ILE A 83 -15.07 -4.91 12.12
CA ILE A 83 -15.26 -6.06 11.23
C ILE A 83 -13.99 -6.91 11.15
N GLY A 84 -12.84 -6.24 11.02
CA GLY A 84 -11.52 -6.86 11.04
C GLY A 84 -10.91 -6.84 12.45
N PRO A 85 -9.90 -7.69 12.71
CA PRO A 85 -9.17 -7.67 13.98
C PRO A 85 -8.42 -6.36 14.16
N SER A 86 -8.14 -6.01 15.43
CA SER A 86 -7.27 -4.87 15.75
C SER A 86 -5.88 -5.05 15.17
N LEU A 87 -5.35 -3.99 14.55
CA LEU A 87 -4.00 -3.94 14.01
C LEU A 87 -2.96 -3.40 15.00
N ALA A 88 -3.36 -3.10 16.24
CA ALA A 88 -2.40 -2.74 17.29
C ALA A 88 -1.36 -3.85 17.47
N GLY A 89 -0.08 -3.52 17.37
CA GLY A 89 1.03 -4.46 17.51
C GLY A 89 1.18 -5.45 16.34
N ILE A 90 0.55 -5.22 15.18
CA ILE A 90 0.58 -6.16 14.05
C ILE A 90 2.00 -6.42 13.55
N GLY A 91 2.82 -5.38 13.46
CA GLY A 91 4.21 -5.48 13.01
C GLY A 91 5.17 -6.14 14.01
N ALA A 92 4.73 -6.38 15.26
CA ALA A 92 5.47 -7.20 16.22
C ALA A 92 5.01 -8.66 16.20
N ARG A 93 3.75 -8.92 15.80
CA ARG A 93 3.15 -10.28 15.85
C ARG A 93 3.43 -11.11 14.60
N TYR A 94 3.58 -10.48 13.44
CA TYR A 94 3.70 -11.20 12.18
C TYR A 94 4.87 -10.69 11.34
N PRO A 95 5.52 -11.56 10.58
CA PRO A 95 6.54 -11.15 9.62
C PRO A 95 5.93 -10.32 8.48
N GLU A 96 6.74 -9.44 7.92
CA GLU A 96 6.34 -8.51 6.87
C GLU A 96 5.71 -9.21 5.65
N GLY A 97 6.30 -10.30 5.20
CA GLY A 97 5.78 -11.08 4.07
C GLY A 97 4.40 -11.67 4.30
N TYR A 98 4.07 -12.03 5.55
CA TYR A 98 2.74 -12.50 5.92
C TYR A 98 1.71 -11.36 5.87
N ILE A 99 2.07 -10.19 6.38
CA ILE A 99 1.22 -8.99 6.32
C ILE A 99 1.02 -8.59 4.86
N ARG A 100 2.08 -8.63 4.04
CA ARG A 100 2.03 -8.34 2.61
C ARG A 100 1.01 -9.24 1.90
N LEU A 101 1.07 -10.54 2.10
CA LEU A 101 0.11 -11.47 1.48
C LEU A 101 -1.34 -11.14 1.88
N ARG A 102 -1.59 -10.79 3.14
CA ARG A 102 -2.92 -10.40 3.62
C ARG A 102 -3.45 -9.14 2.92
N VAL A 103 -2.60 -8.15 2.69
CA VAL A 103 -2.98 -6.92 1.99
C VAL A 103 -3.14 -7.20 0.49
N VAL A 104 -2.23 -7.95 -0.11
CA VAL A 104 -2.27 -8.29 -1.54
C VAL A 104 -3.52 -9.09 -1.88
N ASP A 105 -3.74 -10.20 -1.21
CA ASP A 105 -4.94 -11.04 -1.37
C ASP A 105 -5.23 -11.88 -0.13
N ALA A 106 -6.04 -11.36 0.77
CA ALA A 106 -6.43 -12.05 2.00
C ALA A 106 -7.09 -13.43 1.74
N LYS A 107 -7.73 -13.62 0.58
CA LYS A 107 -8.38 -14.88 0.21
C LYS A 107 -7.40 -16.01 -0.09
N SER A 108 -6.15 -15.67 -0.44
CA SER A 108 -5.08 -16.66 -0.57
C SER A 108 -4.71 -17.32 0.77
N VAL A 109 -5.04 -16.68 1.89
CA VAL A 109 -4.84 -17.23 3.25
C VAL A 109 -6.13 -17.79 3.82
N ASN A 110 -7.25 -17.10 3.62
CA ASN A 110 -8.58 -17.53 4.08
C ASN A 110 -9.59 -17.24 2.97
N PRO A 111 -10.08 -18.28 2.24
CA PRO A 111 -11.05 -18.10 1.16
C PRO A 111 -12.38 -17.42 1.58
N LEU A 112 -12.73 -17.49 2.87
CA LEU A 112 -13.92 -16.86 3.42
C LEU A 112 -13.69 -15.39 3.85
N SER A 113 -12.48 -14.86 3.65
CA SER A 113 -12.18 -13.49 4.01
C SER A 113 -13.04 -12.50 3.22
N ILE A 114 -13.61 -11.53 3.93
CA ILE A 114 -14.31 -10.39 3.33
C ILE A 114 -13.37 -9.20 3.08
N MET A 115 -12.12 -9.27 3.59
CA MET A 115 -11.11 -8.25 3.30
C MET A 115 -10.84 -8.22 1.79
N PRO A 116 -10.88 -7.04 1.14
CA PRO A 116 -10.53 -6.93 -0.28
C PRO A 116 -9.10 -7.38 -0.54
N GLY A 117 -8.84 -7.94 -1.72
CA GLY A 117 -7.48 -8.09 -2.22
C GLY A 117 -7.07 -6.80 -2.92
N TYR A 118 -6.10 -6.09 -2.37
CA TYR A 118 -5.73 -4.76 -2.86
C TYR A 118 -4.82 -4.80 -4.10
N TYR A 119 -4.14 -5.95 -4.35
CA TYR A 119 -3.24 -6.10 -5.49
C TYR A 119 -3.41 -7.46 -6.18
N ARG A 120 -4.63 -7.75 -6.62
CA ARG A 120 -4.96 -8.94 -7.40
C ARG A 120 -4.72 -8.70 -8.89
N ASP A 121 -4.35 -9.75 -9.62
CA ASP A 121 -4.21 -9.68 -11.07
C ASP A 121 -5.53 -9.21 -11.73
N PRO A 122 -5.56 -8.03 -12.34
CA PRO A 122 -6.79 -7.48 -12.91
C PRO A 122 -7.34 -8.34 -14.05
N ASN A 123 -6.49 -9.12 -14.74
CA ASN A 123 -6.91 -10.02 -15.83
C ASN A 123 -7.63 -11.28 -15.31
N LYS A 124 -7.52 -11.57 -14.01
CA LYS A 124 -8.17 -12.71 -13.36
C LYS A 124 -9.42 -12.34 -12.56
N ILE A 125 -9.81 -11.06 -12.58
CA ILE A 125 -11.00 -10.60 -11.87
C ILE A 125 -12.19 -10.62 -12.82
N HIS A 126 -13.19 -11.44 -12.51
CA HIS A 126 -14.46 -11.46 -13.24
C HIS A 126 -15.36 -10.34 -12.75
N ARG A 127 -15.88 -9.52 -13.66
CA ARG A 127 -16.84 -8.44 -13.37
C ARG A 127 -16.29 -7.42 -12.34
N PRO A 128 -15.16 -6.78 -12.60
CA PRO A 128 -14.66 -5.71 -11.73
C PRO A 128 -15.64 -4.53 -11.72
N ALA A 129 -15.58 -3.71 -10.66
CA ALA A 129 -16.23 -2.41 -10.70
C ALA A 129 -15.63 -1.59 -11.85
N LYS A 130 -16.44 -0.80 -12.56
CA LYS A 130 -16.01 -0.04 -13.75
C LYS A 130 -14.73 0.78 -13.51
N MET A 131 -14.59 1.38 -12.34
CA MET A 131 -13.42 2.17 -11.96
C MET A 131 -12.14 1.34 -11.76
N LEU A 132 -12.27 0.00 -11.62
CA LEU A 132 -11.16 -0.94 -11.40
C LEU A 132 -10.89 -1.83 -12.64
N GLU A 133 -11.55 -1.57 -13.76
CA GLU A 133 -11.28 -2.33 -14.99
C GLU A 133 -9.81 -2.16 -15.42
N GLY A 134 -9.09 -3.29 -15.58
CA GLY A 134 -7.69 -3.31 -15.94
C GLY A 134 -6.73 -2.78 -14.87
N ARG A 135 -7.17 -2.64 -13.61
CA ARG A 135 -6.39 -2.04 -12.51
C ARG A 135 -6.42 -2.92 -11.27
N THR A 136 -5.40 -2.77 -10.44
CA THR A 136 -5.41 -3.19 -9.06
C THR A 136 -6.14 -2.15 -8.19
N PHE A 137 -6.57 -2.52 -7.00
CA PHE A 137 -7.22 -1.59 -6.07
C PHE A 137 -6.23 -0.52 -5.55
N LEU A 138 -5.01 -0.94 -5.21
CA LEU A 138 -3.86 -0.09 -4.92
C LEU A 138 -2.74 -0.41 -5.91
N THR A 139 -1.86 0.55 -6.18
CA THR A 139 -0.62 0.31 -6.94
C THR A 139 0.37 -0.53 -6.13
N ALA A 140 1.38 -1.11 -6.77
CA ALA A 140 2.43 -1.83 -6.06
C ALA A 140 3.12 -0.96 -5.01
N GLN A 141 3.44 0.31 -5.36
CA GLN A 141 4.03 1.26 -4.43
C GLN A 141 3.11 1.55 -3.24
N GLN A 142 1.81 1.74 -3.48
CA GLN A 142 0.85 2.00 -2.41
C GLN A 142 0.69 0.81 -1.46
N VAL A 143 0.76 -0.41 -1.97
CA VAL A 143 0.76 -1.60 -1.11
C VAL A 143 2.00 -1.63 -0.23
N GLU A 144 3.20 -1.43 -0.81
CA GLU A 144 4.44 -1.44 -0.01
C GLU A 144 4.47 -0.30 1.00
N ASP A 145 3.93 0.87 0.67
CA ASP A 145 3.78 1.98 1.61
C ASP A 145 2.89 1.58 2.81
N VAL A 146 1.74 0.95 2.54
CA VAL A 146 0.85 0.42 3.60
C VAL A 146 1.55 -0.63 4.44
N ILE A 147 2.30 -1.55 3.83
CA ILE A 147 3.08 -2.56 4.57
C ILE A 147 4.09 -1.88 5.49
N ALA A 148 4.87 -0.92 4.98
CA ALA A 148 5.83 -0.16 5.78
C ALA A 148 5.15 0.52 6.98
N PHE A 149 3.97 1.09 6.79
CA PHE A 149 3.19 1.68 7.88
C PHE A 149 2.75 0.62 8.90
N LEU A 150 2.19 -0.50 8.48
CA LEU A 150 1.73 -1.57 9.38
C LEU A 150 2.90 -2.14 10.21
N MET A 151 4.09 -2.20 9.63
CA MET A 151 5.31 -2.65 10.33
C MET A 151 5.77 -1.69 11.42
N THR A 152 5.31 -0.43 11.46
CA THR A 152 5.59 0.51 12.55
C THR A 152 4.75 0.23 13.79
N MET A 153 3.65 -0.50 13.67
CA MET A 153 2.75 -0.84 14.79
C MET A 153 3.35 -2.00 15.61
N LYS A 154 4.16 -1.67 16.61
CA LYS A 154 4.85 -2.61 17.51
C LYS A 154 4.10 -2.79 18.83
#